data_1d182e5616c08afe81bc868d75f8a68e
#
_entry.id   1d182e5616c08afe81bc868d75f8a68e
#
_cell.length_a   1.000
_cell.length_b   1.000
_cell.length_c   1.000
_cell.angle_alpha   90.00
_cell.angle_beta   90.00
_cell.angle_gamma   90.00
#
_symmetry.space_group_name_H-M   'P 1'
#
loop_
_entity.id
_entity.type
_entity.pdbx_description
1 polymer ?
#
loop_
_entity_poly.entity_id
_entity_poly.type
_entity_poly.pdbx_seq_one_letter_code
_entity_poly.pdbx_strand_id
1 'polypeptide(L)'
;NYGPYQHVEKFIPRQITSIMEGARPKLYGTGENVRDWIHTEDHSRAVWAILTRGRIGETYLIGADGEMSNITVLRMILQLMGQPEDAFDWVRDRPGHDRRYAIDASKLRAELGWSPMHTDFASGLRNVIDWYAEHRDWWASAKEATEARYRAQGQ
;
A
#
# COMPACT_ATOMS: atom_id res chain seq x y z
N ASN A 1 4.79 0.07 -1.71
CA ASN A 1 5.06 0.36 -0.29
C ASN A 1 3.77 0.60 0.50
N TYR A 2 3.72 0.18 1.76
CA TYR A 2 2.68 0.53 2.72
C TYR A 2 3.33 0.83 4.09
N GLY A 3 2.70 1.69 4.89
CA GLY A 3 3.25 2.08 6.19
C GLY A 3 2.77 3.46 6.65
N PRO A 4 3.26 3.92 7.82
CA PRO A 4 3.04 5.27 8.32
C PRO A 4 3.48 6.34 7.31
N TYR A 5 2.88 7.53 7.40
CA TYR A 5 3.20 8.71 6.58
C TYR A 5 3.00 8.54 5.06
N GLN A 6 2.39 7.47 4.58
CA GLN A 6 2.07 7.33 3.17
C GLN A 6 0.95 8.31 2.78
N HIS A 7 1.12 9.02 1.67
CA HIS A 7 0.14 10.01 1.20
C HIS A 7 -1.24 9.38 0.96
N VAL A 8 -2.29 10.05 1.41
CA VAL A 8 -3.69 9.58 1.40
C VAL A 8 -4.28 9.30 0.01
N GLU A 9 -3.61 9.72 -1.06
CA GLU A 9 -3.96 9.35 -2.43
C GLU A 9 -3.66 7.89 -2.75
N LYS A 10 -2.69 7.28 -2.05
CA LYS A 10 -2.27 5.90 -2.30
C LYS A 10 -3.32 4.90 -1.82
N PHE A 11 -3.30 3.70 -2.42
CA PHE A 11 -4.38 2.73 -2.27
C PHE A 11 -4.73 2.45 -0.80
N ILE A 12 -3.80 1.92 0.00
CA ILE A 12 -4.07 1.54 1.40
C ILE A 12 -4.54 2.72 2.25
N PRO A 13 -3.82 3.86 2.33
CA PRO A 13 -4.26 4.97 3.16
C PRO A 13 -5.59 5.59 2.68
N ARG A 14 -5.86 5.61 1.37
CA ARG A 14 -7.13 6.11 0.87
C ARG A 14 -8.31 5.29 1.35
N GLN A 15 -8.20 3.95 1.32
CA GLN A 15 -9.26 3.06 1.81
C GLN A 15 -9.47 3.23 3.31
N ILE A 16 -8.39 3.21 4.10
CA ILE A 16 -8.43 3.39 5.56
C ILE A 16 -9.09 4.71 5.93
N THR A 17 -8.62 5.82 5.38
CA THR A 17 -9.15 7.16 5.69
C THR A 17 -10.57 7.36 5.18
N SER A 18 -10.98 6.74 4.09
CA SER A 18 -12.37 6.76 3.61
C SER A 18 -13.29 6.08 4.62
N ILE A 19 -12.93 4.90 5.13
CA ILE A 19 -13.72 4.19 6.15
C ILE A 19 -13.81 5.01 7.43
N MET A 20 -12.70 5.63 7.87
CA MET A 20 -12.67 6.49 9.07
C MET A 20 -13.58 7.72 8.95
N GLU A 21 -13.82 8.20 7.74
CA GLU A 21 -14.76 9.32 7.45
C GLU A 21 -16.19 8.84 7.15
N GLY A 22 -16.48 7.55 7.32
CA GLY A 22 -17.79 6.96 7.05
C GLY A 22 -18.15 6.87 5.56
N ALA A 23 -17.17 7.05 4.68
CA ALA A 23 -17.35 6.89 3.24
C ALA A 23 -17.03 5.45 2.81
N ARG A 24 -17.73 4.96 1.76
CA ARG A 24 -17.43 3.65 1.18
C ARG A 24 -16.11 3.72 0.38
N PRO A 25 -15.17 2.81 0.62
CA PRO A 25 -13.97 2.67 -0.23
C PRO A 25 -14.33 2.43 -1.69
N LYS A 26 -13.46 2.85 -2.60
CA LYS A 26 -13.66 2.65 -4.05
C LYS A 26 -12.62 1.69 -4.60
N LEU A 27 -13.08 0.68 -5.37
CA LEU A 27 -12.23 -0.33 -6.00
C LEU A 27 -12.33 -0.26 -7.52
N TYR A 28 -11.20 -0.08 -8.18
CA TYR A 28 -11.11 0.06 -9.64
C TYR A 28 -11.23 -1.28 -10.37
N GLY A 29 -12.02 -1.31 -11.44
CA GLY A 29 -12.19 -2.48 -12.32
C GLY A 29 -12.66 -3.71 -11.56
N THR A 30 -11.97 -4.84 -11.71
CA THR A 30 -12.25 -6.10 -10.99
C THR A 30 -11.52 -6.20 -9.65
N GLY A 31 -10.61 -5.27 -9.35
CA GLY A 31 -9.76 -5.34 -8.17
C GLY A 31 -8.68 -6.42 -8.21
N GLU A 32 -8.53 -7.15 -9.33
CA GLU A 32 -7.57 -8.26 -9.47
C GLU A 32 -6.13 -7.81 -9.77
N ASN A 33 -5.89 -6.51 -9.84
CA ASN A 33 -4.55 -5.97 -10.04
C ASN A 33 -3.65 -6.37 -8.84
N VAL A 34 -2.56 -7.08 -9.14
CA VAL A 34 -1.63 -7.61 -8.14
C VAL A 34 -0.47 -6.64 -7.91
N ARG A 35 -0.08 -6.49 -6.65
CA ARG A 35 1.11 -5.72 -6.23
C ARG A 35 1.93 -6.55 -5.26
N ASP A 36 3.24 -6.34 -5.29
CA ASP A 36 4.15 -6.83 -4.25
C ASP A 36 4.20 -5.78 -3.13
N TRP A 37 3.52 -6.08 -2.03
CA TRP A 37 3.37 -5.17 -0.90
C TRP A 37 4.54 -5.30 0.06
N ILE A 38 5.28 -4.20 0.25
CA ILE A 38 6.41 -4.12 1.17
C ILE A 38 6.21 -3.02 2.20
N HIS A 39 6.56 -3.28 3.45
CA HIS A 39 6.52 -2.25 4.48
C HIS A 39 7.60 -1.20 4.25
N THR A 40 7.28 0.08 4.49
CA THR A 40 8.19 1.21 4.24
C THR A 40 9.51 1.09 5.00
N GLU A 41 9.50 0.53 6.21
CA GLU A 41 10.71 0.27 6.99
C GLU A 41 11.62 -0.75 6.28
N ASP A 42 11.06 -1.85 5.78
CA ASP A 42 11.83 -2.86 5.04
C ASP A 42 12.41 -2.29 3.76
N HIS A 43 11.65 -1.48 3.03
CA HIS A 43 12.15 -0.78 1.86
C HIS A 43 13.31 0.17 2.23
N SER A 44 13.17 0.95 3.29
CA SER A 44 14.22 1.87 3.74
C SER A 44 15.49 1.12 4.18
N ARG A 45 15.34 -0.01 4.87
CA ARG A 45 16.46 -0.89 5.23
C ARG A 45 17.16 -1.48 4.00
N ALA A 46 16.39 -1.84 2.97
CA ALA A 46 16.97 -2.29 1.70
C ALA A 46 17.77 -1.19 1.03
N VAL A 47 17.22 0.02 0.93
CA VAL A 47 17.93 1.19 0.37
C VAL A 47 19.23 1.47 1.15
N TRP A 48 19.17 1.42 2.49
CA TRP A 48 20.35 1.61 3.33
C TRP A 48 21.42 0.52 3.09
N ALA A 49 21.01 -0.72 2.97
CA ALA A 49 21.91 -1.83 2.65
C ALA A 49 22.59 -1.64 1.28
N ILE A 50 21.84 -1.21 0.28
CA ILE A 50 22.35 -0.92 -1.06
C ILE A 50 23.36 0.23 -1.03
N LEU A 51 23.04 1.34 -0.37
CA LEU A 51 23.90 2.52 -0.25
C LEU A 51 25.24 2.21 0.43
N THR A 52 25.22 1.36 1.46
CA THR A 52 26.40 1.10 2.29
C THR A 52 27.23 -0.09 1.86
N ARG A 53 26.64 -1.06 1.15
CA ARG A 53 27.28 -2.34 0.82
C ARG A 53 27.08 -2.78 -0.63
N GLY A 54 26.20 -2.09 -1.39
CA GLY A 54 25.96 -2.41 -2.79
C GLY A 54 27.18 -2.13 -3.66
N ARG A 55 27.31 -2.87 -4.74
CA ARG A 55 28.37 -2.65 -5.74
C ARG A 55 28.00 -1.47 -6.63
N ILE A 56 28.93 -0.55 -6.84
CA ILE A 56 28.74 0.63 -7.71
C ILE A 56 28.45 0.16 -9.15
N GLY A 57 27.43 0.76 -9.76
CA GLY A 57 26.99 0.44 -11.12
C GLY A 57 26.03 -0.74 -11.22
N GLU A 58 25.73 -1.43 -10.11
CA GLU A 58 24.79 -2.55 -10.10
C GLU A 58 23.35 -2.09 -9.80
N THR A 59 22.39 -2.83 -10.34
CA THR A 59 20.97 -2.66 -10.03
C THR A 59 20.51 -3.71 -9.03
N TYR A 60 19.79 -3.28 -8.00
CA TYR A 60 19.16 -4.13 -7.00
C TYR A 60 17.65 -3.89 -7.01
N LEU A 61 16.88 -4.95 -7.15
CA LEU A 61 15.42 -4.89 -7.03
C LEU A 61 15.02 -5.13 -5.59
N ILE A 62 14.03 -4.37 -5.10
CA ILE A 62 13.52 -4.45 -3.72
C ILE A 62 12.09 -4.97 -3.77
N GLY A 63 11.85 -6.15 -3.22
CA GLY A 63 10.55 -6.80 -3.12
C GLY A 63 10.47 -7.67 -1.88
N ALA A 64 9.26 -7.95 -1.42
CA ALA A 64 8.99 -8.68 -0.18
C ALA A 64 8.34 -10.05 -0.39
N ASP A 65 8.12 -10.49 -1.65
CA ASP A 65 7.31 -11.67 -2.02
C ASP A 65 5.86 -11.56 -1.48
N GLY A 66 5.38 -10.34 -1.29
CA GLY A 66 4.09 -10.00 -0.72
C GLY A 66 3.00 -9.78 -1.78
N GLU A 67 2.97 -10.61 -2.83
CA GLU A 67 2.01 -10.45 -3.91
C GLU A 67 0.57 -10.69 -3.46
N MET A 68 -0.27 -9.67 -3.55
CA MET A 68 -1.71 -9.76 -3.29
C MET A 68 -2.48 -8.84 -4.23
N SER A 69 -3.72 -9.23 -4.58
CA SER A 69 -4.62 -8.40 -5.35
C SER A 69 -5.18 -7.24 -4.52
N ASN A 70 -5.54 -6.15 -5.20
CA ASN A 70 -6.16 -5.00 -4.55
C ASN A 70 -7.45 -5.37 -3.79
N ILE A 71 -8.28 -6.26 -4.36
CA ILE A 71 -9.50 -6.72 -3.69
C ILE A 71 -9.20 -7.49 -2.41
N THR A 72 -8.17 -8.35 -2.41
CA THR A 72 -7.75 -9.07 -1.20
C THR A 72 -7.32 -8.09 -0.11
N VAL A 73 -6.48 -7.11 -0.45
CA VAL A 73 -6.02 -6.10 0.51
C VAL A 73 -7.18 -5.24 1.02
N LEU A 74 -8.11 -4.83 0.15
CA LEU A 74 -9.29 -4.05 0.59
C LEU A 74 -10.17 -4.84 1.56
N ARG A 75 -10.43 -6.11 1.31
CA ARG A 75 -11.21 -6.97 2.21
C ARG A 75 -10.52 -7.14 3.57
N MET A 76 -9.20 -7.29 3.58
CA MET A 76 -8.44 -7.31 4.84
C MET A 76 -8.57 -5.99 5.61
N ILE A 77 -8.52 -4.83 4.94
CA ILE A 77 -8.75 -3.52 5.58
C ILE A 77 -10.16 -3.47 6.17
N LEU A 78 -11.19 -3.84 5.40
CA LEU A 78 -12.57 -3.85 5.87
C LEU A 78 -12.74 -4.75 7.11
N GLN A 79 -12.23 -5.97 7.05
CA GLN A 79 -12.26 -6.91 8.17
C GLN A 79 -11.57 -6.36 9.43
N LEU A 80 -10.36 -5.80 9.27
CA LEU A 80 -9.58 -5.24 10.38
C LEU A 80 -10.25 -4.00 11.00
N MET A 81 -11.07 -3.28 10.22
CA MET A 81 -11.83 -2.11 10.66
C MET A 81 -13.29 -2.44 11.03
N GLY A 82 -13.65 -3.73 11.15
CA GLY A 82 -14.99 -4.18 11.57
C GLY A 82 -16.10 -3.87 10.57
N GLN A 83 -15.77 -3.73 9.28
CA GLN A 83 -16.74 -3.47 8.23
C GLN A 83 -17.14 -4.76 7.49
N PRO A 84 -18.35 -4.82 6.89
CA PRO A 84 -18.73 -5.91 6.00
C PRO A 84 -17.74 -6.07 4.84
N GLU A 85 -17.51 -7.31 4.40
CA GLU A 85 -16.57 -7.65 3.34
C GLU A 85 -16.85 -6.97 1.99
N ASP A 86 -18.11 -6.62 1.75
CA ASP A 86 -18.62 -5.96 0.54
C ASP A 86 -18.90 -4.46 0.74
N ALA A 87 -18.46 -3.86 1.83
CA ALA A 87 -18.69 -2.45 2.14
C ALA A 87 -17.81 -1.50 1.31
N PHE A 88 -17.78 -1.67 0.00
CA PHE A 88 -17.08 -0.82 -0.95
C PHE A 88 -17.87 -0.67 -2.25
N ASP A 89 -17.47 0.31 -3.09
CA ASP A 89 -18.08 0.57 -4.37
C ASP A 89 -17.12 0.23 -5.52
N TRP A 90 -17.66 -0.46 -6.54
CA TRP A 90 -16.94 -0.67 -7.79
C TRP A 90 -16.92 0.61 -8.61
N VAL A 91 -15.76 0.98 -9.14
CA VAL A 91 -15.63 2.12 -10.04
C VAL A 91 -14.93 1.69 -11.33
N ARG A 92 -15.16 2.48 -12.40
CA ARG A 92 -14.55 2.20 -13.69
C ARG A 92 -13.03 2.13 -13.58
N ASP A 93 -12.44 1.14 -14.23
CA ASP A 93 -10.99 1.02 -14.25
C ASP A 93 -10.33 2.18 -15.02
N ARG A 94 -9.12 2.51 -14.61
CA ARG A 94 -8.35 3.58 -15.25
C ARG A 94 -7.60 3.04 -16.48
N PRO A 95 -7.47 3.83 -17.57
CA PRO A 95 -6.64 3.44 -18.70
C PRO A 95 -5.19 3.16 -18.28
N GLY A 96 -4.59 2.09 -18.83
CA GLY A 96 -3.22 1.71 -18.54
C GLY A 96 -2.97 1.20 -17.12
N HIS A 97 -3.98 0.67 -16.44
CA HIS A 97 -3.84 0.11 -15.11
C HIS A 97 -3.07 -1.21 -15.17
N ASP A 98 -1.83 -1.21 -14.68
CA ASP A 98 -0.98 -2.40 -14.68
C ASP A 98 -1.63 -3.57 -13.94
N ARG A 99 -1.66 -4.72 -14.61
CA ARG A 99 -2.29 -5.93 -14.07
C ARG A 99 -1.50 -6.52 -12.91
N ARG A 100 -0.17 -6.60 -13.00
CA ARG A 100 0.66 -7.25 -11.99
C ARG A 100 2.04 -6.61 -11.92
N TYR A 101 2.48 -6.33 -10.71
CA TYR A 101 3.89 -6.11 -10.35
C TYR A 101 4.38 -7.28 -9.52
N ALA A 102 5.45 -7.91 -9.98
CA ALA A 102 6.19 -8.94 -9.26
C ALA A 102 7.67 -8.59 -9.31
N ILE A 103 8.32 -8.65 -8.17
CA ILE A 103 9.71 -8.19 -8.03
C ILE A 103 10.55 -9.32 -7.47
N ASP A 104 11.60 -9.70 -8.21
CA ASP A 104 12.59 -10.67 -7.74
C ASP A 104 13.70 -9.95 -6.98
N ALA A 105 13.71 -10.07 -5.66
CA ALA A 105 14.73 -9.51 -4.76
C ALA A 105 15.86 -10.50 -4.43
N SER A 106 16.00 -11.61 -5.15
CA SER A 106 16.96 -12.68 -4.85
C SER A 106 18.41 -12.18 -4.84
N LYS A 107 18.78 -11.31 -5.78
CA LYS A 107 20.12 -10.69 -5.83
C LYS A 107 20.41 -9.85 -4.59
N LEU A 108 19.45 -9.03 -4.16
CA LEU A 108 19.58 -8.21 -2.95
C LEU A 108 19.79 -9.08 -1.70
N ARG A 109 19.04 -10.18 -1.61
CA ARG A 109 19.16 -11.14 -0.50
C ARG A 109 20.52 -11.85 -0.53
N ALA A 110 20.92 -12.37 -1.68
CA ALA A 110 22.15 -13.15 -1.81
C ALA A 110 23.41 -12.30 -1.60
N GLU A 111 23.46 -11.10 -2.15
CA GLU A 111 24.67 -10.28 -2.13
C GLU A 111 24.78 -9.40 -0.87
N LEU A 112 23.66 -8.89 -0.34
CA LEU A 112 23.66 -7.94 0.76
C LEU A 112 23.08 -8.49 2.06
N GLY A 113 22.61 -9.75 2.08
CA GLY A 113 22.03 -10.40 3.25
C GLY A 113 20.78 -9.69 3.79
N TRP A 114 20.08 -8.95 2.93
CA TRP A 114 18.85 -8.28 3.31
C TRP A 114 17.66 -9.24 3.23
N SER A 115 16.72 -9.10 4.17
CA SER A 115 15.40 -9.74 4.12
C SER A 115 14.36 -8.85 4.78
N PRO A 116 13.07 -8.93 4.38
CA PRO A 116 12.01 -8.20 5.05
C PRO A 116 11.84 -8.70 6.48
N MET A 117 11.51 -7.79 7.41
CA MET A 117 11.14 -8.09 8.79
C MET A 117 9.61 -8.15 8.96
N HIS A 118 8.89 -7.32 8.21
CA HIS A 118 7.42 -7.26 8.24
C HIS A 118 6.84 -8.31 7.28
N THR A 119 6.92 -9.58 7.66
CA THR A 119 6.45 -10.72 6.83
C THR A 119 4.99 -11.07 7.06
N ASP A 120 4.40 -10.68 8.20
CA ASP A 120 2.97 -10.79 8.46
C ASP A 120 2.27 -9.50 8.01
N PHE A 121 1.70 -9.56 6.80
CA PHE A 121 1.03 -8.41 6.20
C PHE A 121 -0.20 -7.96 7.01
N ALA A 122 -0.96 -8.89 7.62
CA ALA A 122 -2.14 -8.54 8.40
C ALA A 122 -1.77 -7.74 9.65
N SER A 123 -0.73 -8.14 10.37
CA SER A 123 -0.19 -7.38 11.52
C SER A 123 0.37 -6.03 11.09
N GLY A 124 1.12 -5.97 10.00
CA GLY A 124 1.63 -4.71 9.45
C GLY A 124 0.49 -3.75 9.05
N LEU A 125 -0.56 -4.28 8.41
CA LEU A 125 -1.72 -3.50 8.01
C LEU A 125 -2.50 -2.96 9.21
N ARG A 126 -2.65 -3.74 10.30
CA ARG A 126 -3.27 -3.29 11.54
C ARG A 126 -2.50 -2.10 12.14
N ASN A 127 -1.18 -2.20 12.25
CA ASN A 127 -0.34 -1.10 12.75
C ASN A 127 -0.51 0.18 11.92
N VAL A 128 -0.67 0.04 10.60
CA VAL A 128 -0.93 1.17 9.71
C VAL A 128 -2.31 1.78 9.98
N ILE A 129 -3.35 0.95 10.15
CA ILE A 129 -4.71 1.42 10.50
C ILE A 129 -4.67 2.20 11.82
N ASP A 130 -4.03 1.64 12.85
CA ASP A 130 -3.91 2.28 14.17
C ASP A 130 -3.18 3.62 14.05
N TRP A 131 -2.08 3.66 13.28
CA TRP A 131 -1.36 4.89 13.04
C TRP A 131 -2.23 5.99 12.38
N TYR A 132 -3.03 5.65 11.34
CA TYR A 132 -3.93 6.63 10.72
C TYR A 132 -5.05 7.07 11.67
N ALA A 133 -5.52 6.21 12.56
CA ALA A 133 -6.51 6.57 13.58
C ALA A 133 -5.95 7.59 14.58
N GLU A 134 -4.70 7.44 14.99
CA GLU A 134 -4.03 8.31 15.96
C GLU A 134 -3.51 9.64 15.38
N HIS A 135 -3.34 9.72 14.05
CA HIS A 135 -2.70 10.87 13.37
C HIS A 135 -3.65 11.58 12.39
N ARG A 136 -4.91 11.78 12.77
CA ARG A 136 -5.91 12.41 11.91
C ARG A 136 -5.50 13.82 11.45
N ASP A 137 -4.90 14.60 12.31
CA ASP A 137 -4.39 15.94 12.04
C ASP A 137 -3.33 15.97 10.92
N TRP A 138 -2.54 14.90 10.79
CA TRP A 138 -1.54 14.78 9.74
C TRP A 138 -2.16 14.59 8.35
N TRP A 139 -3.25 13.85 8.22
CA TRP A 139 -3.78 13.45 6.91
C TRP A 139 -5.09 14.14 6.49
N ALA A 140 -5.87 14.72 7.41
CA ALA A 140 -7.24 15.18 7.12
C ALA A 140 -7.29 16.24 6.01
N SER A 141 -6.45 17.26 6.06
CA SER A 141 -6.41 18.31 5.02
C SER A 141 -5.98 17.78 3.65
N ALA A 142 -4.99 16.88 3.62
CA ALA A 142 -4.53 16.25 2.39
C ALA A 142 -5.61 15.31 1.81
N LYS A 143 -6.39 14.65 2.67
CA LYS A 143 -7.53 13.82 2.27
C LYS A 143 -8.61 14.66 1.61
N GLU A 144 -9.02 15.77 2.21
CA GLU A 144 -10.03 16.69 1.66
C GLU A 144 -9.63 17.18 0.26
N ALA A 145 -8.40 17.67 0.11
CA ALA A 145 -7.85 18.11 -1.18
C ALA A 145 -7.82 17.00 -2.23
N THR A 146 -7.45 15.79 -1.81
CA THR A 146 -7.40 14.61 -2.68
C THR A 146 -8.79 14.23 -3.18
N GLU A 147 -9.78 14.14 -2.30
CA GLU A 147 -11.15 13.77 -2.67
C GLU A 147 -11.84 14.87 -3.51
N ALA A 148 -11.54 16.15 -3.26
CA ALA A 148 -12.00 17.25 -4.11
C ALA A 148 -11.50 17.10 -5.56
N ARG A 149 -10.22 16.73 -5.74
CA ARG A 149 -9.62 16.49 -7.07
C ARG A 149 -10.28 15.28 -7.75
N TYR A 150 -10.51 14.18 -7.06
CA TYR A 150 -11.17 13.01 -7.63
C TYR A 150 -12.62 13.29 -8.04
N ARG A 151 -13.38 14.03 -7.22
CA ARG A 151 -14.74 14.48 -7.58
C ARG A 151 -14.73 15.34 -8.85
N ALA A 152 -13.78 16.25 -9.00
CA ALA A 152 -13.65 17.09 -10.21
C ALA A 152 -13.33 16.26 -11.46
N GLN A 153 -12.75 15.06 -11.31
CA GLN A 153 -12.46 14.11 -12.39
C GLN A 153 -13.59 13.07 -12.62
N GLY A 154 -14.71 13.19 -11.91
CA GLY A 154 -15.84 12.27 -12.01
C GLY A 154 -15.61 10.89 -11.38
N GLN A 155 -14.75 10.84 -10.37
CA GLN A 155 -14.40 9.58 -9.67
C GLN A 155 -14.86 9.58 -8.20
#